data_cf89a4209d4c40f63f706da164fb6ef0
#
_entry.id   cf89a4209d4c40f63f706da164fb6ef0
#
_cell.length_a   1.000
_cell.length_b   1.000
_cell.length_c   1.000
_cell.angle_alpha   90.00
_cell.angle_beta   90.00
_cell.angle_gamma   90.00
#
_symmetry.space_group_name_H-M   'P 1'
#
loop_
_entity.id
_entity.type
_entity.pdbx_description
1 polymer ?
#
loop_
_entity_poly.entity_id
_entity_poly.type
_entity_poly.pdbx_seq_one_letter_code
_entity_poly.pdbx_strand_id
1 'polypeptide(L)'
;MMSDLPLMELKDIHKSFGNVDALKGVSISINAGECHCLLGDNGAGKSTFIKIMSGVHQPTSGQIIINGQETEINNPRDAIDVGIATVYQDLALIPLMSVSRNFWLGRELTKKVGPITVMDFEKCNSILMTEMDKMGIQLRDPSQSIGTLSGGERQTVAIARAVFFGAKILILDEPTSALGVYQTSNVLKTIERVREKGVAVIFISHNVSHALAVGDKFTVLSRGETLGTAKAGEIDFQELQAMMSGNKELSVLKK
;
A
#
# COMPACT_ATOMS: atom_id res chain seq x y z
N MET A 1 17.49 -2.84 -21.65
CA MET A 1 17.25 -4.07 -20.89
C MET A 1 16.71 -3.62 -19.52
N MET A 2 15.42 -3.81 -19.29
CA MET A 2 14.88 -3.63 -17.93
C MET A 2 15.51 -4.74 -17.08
N SER A 3 16.03 -4.39 -15.91
CA SER A 3 16.69 -5.36 -15.03
C SER A 3 15.67 -6.42 -14.62
N ASP A 4 16.00 -7.71 -14.79
CA ASP A 4 15.21 -8.86 -14.31
C ASP A 4 15.14 -8.93 -12.77
N LEU A 5 15.64 -7.92 -12.07
CA LEU A 5 15.69 -7.87 -10.61
C LEU A 5 14.38 -7.27 -10.07
N PRO A 6 13.78 -7.89 -9.06
CA PRO A 6 12.64 -7.33 -8.35
C PRO A 6 12.96 -5.95 -7.75
N LEU A 7 11.96 -5.07 -7.75
CA LEU A 7 12.07 -3.77 -7.10
C LEU A 7 12.30 -3.91 -5.59
N MET A 8 11.63 -4.90 -4.96
CA MET A 8 11.79 -5.23 -3.55
C MET A 8 11.67 -6.74 -3.35
N GLU A 9 12.53 -7.28 -2.49
CA GLU A 9 12.43 -8.63 -1.97
C GLU A 9 12.54 -8.60 -0.44
N LEU A 10 11.69 -9.36 0.22
CA LEU A 10 11.83 -9.71 1.62
C LEU A 10 12.13 -11.21 1.66
N LYS A 11 13.23 -11.59 2.31
CA LYS A 11 13.69 -12.98 2.36
C LYS A 11 13.71 -13.46 3.80
N ASP A 12 12.98 -14.53 4.05
CA ASP A 12 12.97 -15.27 5.32
C ASP A 12 12.75 -14.36 6.53
N ILE A 13 11.74 -13.50 6.45
CA ILE A 13 11.45 -12.51 7.49
C ILE A 13 10.81 -13.18 8.70
N HIS A 14 11.52 -13.13 9.80
CA HIS A 14 11.04 -13.55 11.11
C HIS A 14 10.76 -12.33 11.99
N LYS A 15 9.75 -12.42 12.85
CA LYS A 15 9.47 -11.43 13.89
C LYS A 15 8.87 -12.07 15.12
N SER A 16 9.58 -11.92 16.25
CA SER A 16 9.12 -12.36 17.56
C SER A 16 8.88 -11.16 18.48
N PHE A 17 7.86 -11.22 19.29
CA PHE A 17 7.56 -10.30 20.38
C PHE A 17 7.52 -11.11 21.68
N GLY A 18 8.62 -11.10 22.43
CA GLY A 18 8.81 -11.98 23.57
C GLY A 18 8.68 -13.46 23.14
N ASN A 19 7.69 -14.16 23.67
CA ASN A 19 7.44 -15.58 23.36
C ASN A 19 6.46 -15.80 22.20
N VAL A 20 6.05 -14.75 21.49
CA VAL A 20 5.09 -14.87 20.38
C VAL A 20 5.81 -14.63 19.06
N ASP A 21 5.87 -15.65 18.22
CA ASP A 21 6.38 -15.57 16.85
C ASP A 21 5.27 -15.07 15.93
N ALA A 22 5.33 -13.77 15.59
CA ALA A 22 4.36 -13.13 14.73
C ALA A 22 4.61 -13.39 13.23
N LEU A 23 5.88 -13.61 12.85
CA LEU A 23 6.30 -14.04 11.51
C LEU A 23 7.37 -15.10 11.62
N LYS A 24 7.29 -16.11 10.75
CA LYS A 24 8.10 -17.33 10.80
C LYS A 24 8.69 -17.66 9.42
N GLY A 25 9.47 -16.73 8.85
CA GLY A 25 10.13 -16.94 7.58
C GLY A 25 9.31 -16.53 6.36
N VAL A 26 8.60 -15.40 6.44
CA VAL A 26 7.79 -14.89 5.33
C VAL A 26 8.70 -14.29 4.25
N SER A 27 8.49 -14.72 2.99
CA SER A 27 9.22 -14.19 1.84
C SER A 27 8.26 -13.71 0.76
N ILE A 28 8.50 -12.50 0.23
CA ILE A 28 7.82 -11.98 -0.95
C ILE A 28 8.79 -11.26 -1.88
N SER A 29 8.43 -11.17 -3.15
CA SER A 29 9.12 -10.34 -4.13
C SER A 29 8.12 -9.58 -4.97
N ILE A 30 8.42 -8.31 -5.31
CA ILE A 30 7.54 -7.47 -6.11
C ILE A 30 8.33 -6.73 -7.18
N ASN A 31 7.77 -6.67 -8.40
CA ASN A 31 8.34 -5.96 -9.53
C ASN A 31 7.69 -4.56 -9.69
N ALA A 32 8.34 -3.68 -10.42
CA ALA A 32 7.76 -2.38 -10.77
C ALA A 32 6.44 -2.56 -11.54
N GLY A 33 5.40 -1.81 -11.17
CA GLY A 33 4.07 -1.91 -11.78
C GLY A 33 3.27 -3.18 -11.43
N GLU A 34 3.82 -4.10 -10.62
CA GLU A 34 3.13 -5.29 -10.14
C GLU A 34 2.20 -4.94 -8.95
N CYS A 35 1.04 -5.56 -8.90
CA CYS A 35 0.20 -5.60 -7.70
C CYS A 35 0.32 -6.96 -7.02
N HIS A 36 1.02 -6.99 -5.90
CA HIS A 36 1.16 -8.18 -5.07
C HIS A 36 0.15 -8.14 -3.93
N CYS A 37 -0.82 -9.04 -3.96
CA CYS A 37 -1.83 -9.17 -2.92
C CYS A 37 -1.32 -10.03 -1.76
N LEU A 38 -1.30 -9.46 -0.56
CA LEU A 38 -1.00 -10.17 0.68
C LEU A 38 -2.32 -10.46 1.41
N LEU A 39 -2.73 -11.71 1.39
CA LEU A 39 -4.01 -12.18 1.89
C LEU A 39 -3.83 -12.96 3.20
N GLY A 40 -4.90 -13.08 3.95
CA GLY A 40 -4.93 -13.88 5.19
C GLY A 40 -5.97 -13.36 6.15
N ASP A 41 -6.34 -14.18 7.11
CA ASP A 41 -7.32 -13.83 8.15
C ASP A 41 -6.72 -12.89 9.21
N ASN A 42 -7.55 -12.44 10.14
CA ASN A 42 -7.09 -11.65 11.29
C ASN A 42 -6.10 -12.48 12.14
N GLY A 43 -5.00 -11.84 12.53
CA GLY A 43 -3.92 -12.53 13.25
C GLY A 43 -2.95 -13.34 12.37
N ALA A 44 -3.10 -13.33 11.05
CA ALA A 44 -2.20 -14.05 10.13
C ALA A 44 -0.75 -13.50 10.08
N GLY A 45 -0.49 -12.28 10.63
CA GLY A 45 0.82 -11.63 10.60
C GLY A 45 0.92 -10.47 9.62
N LYS A 46 -0.13 -10.17 8.82
CA LYS A 46 -0.13 -9.11 7.79
C LYS A 46 0.32 -7.75 8.33
N SER A 47 -0.30 -7.28 9.42
CA SER A 47 0.02 -5.97 10.02
C SER A 47 1.45 -5.91 10.57
N THR A 48 2.00 -7.02 11.08
CA THR A 48 3.41 -7.09 11.50
C THR A 48 4.33 -6.97 10.29
N PHE A 49 4.00 -7.65 9.20
CA PHE A 49 4.76 -7.61 7.96
C PHE A 49 4.78 -6.21 7.34
N ILE A 50 3.60 -5.52 7.28
CA ILE A 50 3.52 -4.11 6.87
C ILE A 50 4.44 -3.23 7.72
N LYS A 51 4.38 -3.38 9.05
CA LYS A 51 5.17 -2.57 9.97
C LYS A 51 6.68 -2.77 9.81
N ILE A 52 7.11 -3.94 9.35
CA ILE A 52 8.51 -4.18 8.98
C ILE A 52 8.84 -3.44 7.68
N MET A 53 8.04 -3.59 6.62
CA MET A 53 8.26 -2.90 5.36
C MET A 53 8.24 -1.37 5.50
N SER A 54 7.40 -0.85 6.40
CA SER A 54 7.29 0.59 6.67
C SER A 54 8.29 1.12 7.70
N GLY A 55 9.21 0.28 8.22
CA GLY A 55 10.23 0.68 9.18
C GLY A 55 9.73 0.94 10.61
N VAL A 56 8.47 0.60 10.91
CA VAL A 56 7.90 0.72 12.28
C VAL A 56 8.46 -0.37 13.20
N HIS A 57 8.73 -1.54 12.64
CA HIS A 57 9.36 -2.65 13.36
C HIS A 57 10.57 -3.16 12.60
N GLN A 58 11.60 -3.58 13.33
CA GLN A 58 12.73 -4.33 12.78
C GLN A 58 12.37 -5.82 12.72
N PRO A 59 12.76 -6.55 11.67
CA PRO A 59 12.70 -8.02 11.69
C PRO A 59 13.62 -8.55 12.79
N THR A 60 13.31 -9.73 13.34
CA THR A 60 14.21 -10.45 14.25
C THR A 60 15.34 -11.12 13.46
N SER A 61 15.03 -11.61 12.25
CA SER A 61 15.99 -12.10 11.26
C SER A 61 15.36 -12.03 9.85
N GLY A 62 16.17 -12.29 8.83
CA GLY A 62 15.80 -12.14 7.43
C GLY A 62 16.40 -10.90 6.79
N GLN A 63 16.13 -10.71 5.49
CA GLN A 63 16.76 -9.64 4.71
C GLN A 63 15.69 -8.85 3.92
N ILE A 64 15.90 -7.55 3.85
CA ILE A 64 15.15 -6.65 2.95
C ILE A 64 16.10 -6.21 1.85
N ILE A 65 15.71 -6.44 0.60
CA ILE A 65 16.52 -6.13 -0.59
C ILE A 65 15.71 -5.17 -1.46
N ILE A 66 16.30 -4.02 -1.79
CA ILE A 66 15.71 -3.00 -2.67
C ILE A 66 16.61 -2.83 -3.89
N ASN A 67 16.06 -2.99 -5.10
CA ASN A 67 16.82 -2.92 -6.36
C ASN A 67 18.08 -3.83 -6.35
N GLY A 68 17.97 -5.02 -5.75
CA GLY A 68 19.09 -5.98 -5.65
C GLY A 68 20.14 -5.67 -4.58
N GLN A 69 19.94 -4.64 -3.75
CA GLN A 69 20.85 -4.28 -2.66
C GLN A 69 20.18 -4.54 -1.30
N GLU A 70 20.88 -5.24 -0.43
CA GLU A 70 20.43 -5.39 0.96
C GLU A 70 20.35 -4.03 1.63
N THR A 71 19.22 -3.75 2.26
CA THR A 71 18.87 -2.43 2.78
C THR A 71 18.29 -2.56 4.18
N GLU A 72 18.86 -1.83 5.12
CA GLU A 72 18.30 -1.71 6.46
C GLU A 72 17.26 -0.59 6.50
N ILE A 73 16.07 -0.90 6.98
CA ILE A 73 14.97 0.06 7.20
C ILE A 73 14.75 0.15 8.70
N ASN A 74 15.40 1.10 9.36
CA ASN A 74 15.43 1.20 10.81
C ASN A 74 14.29 2.05 11.39
N ASN A 75 13.67 2.89 10.56
CA ASN A 75 12.58 3.77 10.95
C ASN A 75 11.72 4.13 9.71
N PRO A 76 10.53 4.74 9.89
CA PRO A 76 9.65 5.10 8.77
C PRO A 76 10.25 6.09 7.78
N ARG A 77 11.22 6.89 8.18
CA ARG A 77 11.90 7.83 7.29
C ARG A 77 12.79 7.09 6.30
N ASP A 78 13.51 6.06 6.75
CA ASP A 78 14.32 5.22 5.86
C ASP A 78 13.45 4.55 4.79
N ALA A 79 12.25 4.06 5.17
CA ALA A 79 11.28 3.50 4.22
C ALA A 79 10.86 4.53 3.17
N ILE A 80 10.54 5.76 3.58
CA ILE A 80 10.18 6.85 2.67
C ILE A 80 11.36 7.20 1.75
N ASP A 81 12.57 7.27 2.26
CA ASP A 81 13.78 7.65 1.50
C ASP A 81 14.12 6.62 0.41
N VAL A 82 13.81 5.33 0.62
CA VAL A 82 13.93 4.29 -0.43
C VAL A 82 12.71 4.21 -1.35
N GLY A 83 11.67 5.02 -1.10
CA GLY A 83 10.47 5.13 -1.93
C GLY A 83 9.33 4.20 -1.52
N ILE A 84 9.30 3.71 -0.28
CA ILE A 84 8.17 2.96 0.27
C ILE A 84 7.21 3.94 0.95
N ALA A 85 5.95 3.94 0.53
CA ALA A 85 4.88 4.68 1.20
C ALA A 85 3.76 3.74 1.63
N THR A 86 3.23 3.96 2.82
CA THR A 86 2.15 3.15 3.38
C THR A 86 0.90 3.99 3.58
N VAL A 87 -0.20 3.54 3.02
CA VAL A 87 -1.55 4.05 3.30
C VAL A 87 -2.21 3.02 4.21
N TYR A 88 -2.32 3.35 5.47
CA TYR A 88 -2.94 2.51 6.48
C TYR A 88 -4.47 2.55 6.38
N GLN A 89 -5.14 1.59 7.00
CA GLN A 89 -6.60 1.54 7.10
C GLN A 89 -7.17 2.83 7.73
N ASP A 90 -6.52 3.36 8.76
CA ASP A 90 -6.72 4.74 9.21
C ASP A 90 -5.84 5.66 8.37
N LEU A 91 -6.46 6.44 7.50
CA LEU A 91 -5.78 7.27 6.49
C LEU A 91 -4.92 8.39 7.08
N ALA A 92 -4.93 8.58 8.39
CA ALA A 92 -4.24 9.69 9.07
C ALA A 92 -4.56 11.07 8.44
N LEU A 93 -5.80 11.26 7.97
CA LEU A 93 -6.31 12.51 7.44
C LEU A 93 -7.00 13.30 8.56
N ILE A 94 -6.81 14.61 8.57
CA ILE A 94 -7.42 15.51 9.56
C ILE A 94 -8.78 15.97 9.03
N PRO A 95 -9.91 15.47 9.56
CA PRO A 95 -11.23 15.67 8.94
C PRO A 95 -11.66 17.11 8.75
N LEU A 96 -11.33 18.00 9.68
CA LEU A 96 -11.69 19.44 9.64
C LEU A 96 -10.74 20.28 8.79
N MET A 97 -9.62 19.71 8.36
CA MET A 97 -8.66 20.39 7.51
C MET A 97 -9.06 20.24 6.04
N SER A 98 -8.73 21.24 5.21
CA SER A 98 -9.03 21.20 3.78
C SER A 98 -8.30 20.06 3.07
N VAL A 99 -8.84 19.62 1.92
CA VAL A 99 -8.21 18.58 1.08
C VAL A 99 -6.80 19.01 0.72
N SER A 100 -6.61 20.26 0.29
CA SER A 100 -5.31 20.82 -0.07
C SER A 100 -4.32 20.76 1.09
N ARG A 101 -4.72 21.20 2.27
CA ARG A 101 -3.83 21.14 3.45
C ARG A 101 -3.49 19.72 3.87
N ASN A 102 -4.45 18.77 3.79
CA ASN A 102 -4.16 17.35 4.05
C ASN A 102 -3.16 16.78 3.05
N PHE A 103 -3.31 17.12 1.77
CA PHE A 103 -2.42 16.63 0.72
C PHE A 103 -0.98 17.12 0.94
N TRP A 104 -0.81 18.40 1.26
CA TRP A 104 0.49 19.07 1.39
C TRP A 104 1.10 18.99 2.80
N LEU A 105 0.41 18.43 3.76
CA LEU A 105 0.81 18.43 5.18
C LEU A 105 2.26 17.98 5.37
N GLY A 106 3.10 18.90 5.90
CA GLY A 106 4.52 18.70 6.12
C GLY A 106 5.40 18.83 4.87
N ARG A 107 4.82 19.20 3.71
CA ARG A 107 5.53 19.44 2.43
C ARG A 107 4.92 20.61 1.67
N GLU A 108 4.44 21.63 2.38
CA GLU A 108 3.76 22.76 1.83
C GLU A 108 4.66 23.58 0.88
N LEU A 109 4.13 23.92 -0.29
CA LEU A 109 4.79 24.89 -1.14
C LEU A 109 4.59 26.29 -0.53
N THR A 110 5.67 27.04 -0.46
CA THR A 110 5.67 28.34 0.19
C THR A 110 6.07 29.46 -0.77
N LYS A 111 5.57 30.67 -0.49
CA LYS A 111 5.99 31.91 -1.13
C LYS A 111 6.32 32.98 -0.11
N LYS A 112 7.19 33.93 -0.48
CA LYS A 112 7.51 35.09 0.34
C LYS A 112 6.48 36.20 0.13
N VAL A 113 5.96 36.73 1.23
CA VAL A 113 5.14 37.94 1.25
C VAL A 113 5.83 38.91 2.17
N GLY A 114 6.63 39.82 1.59
CA GLY A 114 7.57 40.65 2.36
C GLY A 114 8.58 39.80 3.13
N PRO A 115 8.76 39.99 4.44
CA PRO A 115 9.70 39.21 5.26
C PRO A 115 9.14 37.85 5.71
N ILE A 116 7.85 37.55 5.45
CA ILE A 116 7.16 36.37 5.97
C ILE A 116 7.06 35.29 4.88
N THR A 117 7.31 34.05 5.25
CA THR A 117 7.07 32.88 4.39
C THR A 117 5.70 32.30 4.71
N VAL A 118 4.83 32.19 3.70
CA VAL A 118 3.47 31.66 3.82
C VAL A 118 3.24 30.54 2.82
N MET A 119 2.26 29.68 3.08
CA MET A 119 1.84 28.64 2.13
C MET A 119 1.31 29.28 0.85
N ASP A 120 1.77 28.80 -0.31
CA ASP A 120 1.25 29.20 -1.62
C ASP A 120 0.01 28.37 -1.97
N PHE A 121 -1.14 28.79 -1.46
CA PHE A 121 -2.40 28.08 -1.66
C PHE A 121 -2.80 27.94 -3.12
N GLU A 122 -2.54 28.95 -3.94
CA GLU A 122 -2.90 28.95 -5.35
C GLU A 122 -2.13 27.83 -6.08
N LYS A 123 -0.83 27.79 -5.91
CA LYS A 123 0.02 26.74 -6.50
C LYS A 123 -0.29 25.37 -5.94
N CYS A 124 -0.47 25.26 -4.63
CA CYS A 124 -0.85 24.00 -3.95
C CYS A 124 -2.17 23.45 -4.49
N ASN A 125 -3.19 24.32 -4.64
CA ASN A 125 -4.51 23.92 -5.13
C ASN A 125 -4.47 23.51 -6.61
N SER A 126 -3.78 24.27 -7.46
CA SER A 126 -3.65 23.97 -8.88
C SER A 126 -3.00 22.59 -9.12
N ILE A 127 -1.91 22.29 -8.41
CA ILE A 127 -1.23 21.00 -8.52
C ILE A 127 -2.14 19.88 -7.99
N LEU A 128 -2.74 20.07 -6.82
CA LEU A 128 -3.68 19.08 -6.26
C LEU A 128 -4.79 18.73 -7.24
N MET A 129 -5.46 19.74 -7.83
CA MET A 129 -6.54 19.51 -8.79
C MET A 129 -6.06 18.67 -9.97
N THR A 130 -4.89 18.98 -10.51
CA THR A 130 -4.27 18.21 -11.60
C THR A 130 -3.99 16.77 -11.20
N GLU A 131 -3.47 16.53 -10.00
CA GLU A 131 -3.16 15.16 -9.54
C GLU A 131 -4.44 14.36 -9.25
N MET A 132 -5.47 15.00 -8.70
CA MET A 132 -6.76 14.33 -8.46
C MET A 132 -7.45 13.95 -9.78
N ASP A 133 -7.41 14.81 -10.80
CA ASP A 133 -7.93 14.50 -12.14
C ASP A 133 -7.20 13.31 -12.77
N LYS A 134 -5.86 13.25 -12.69
CA LYS A 134 -5.06 12.10 -13.14
C LYS A 134 -5.44 10.78 -12.44
N MET A 135 -5.91 10.87 -11.20
CA MET A 135 -6.41 9.70 -10.43
C MET A 135 -7.89 9.41 -10.70
N GLY A 136 -8.55 10.25 -11.55
CA GLY A 136 -9.95 10.09 -11.95
C GLY A 136 -10.95 10.56 -10.91
N ILE A 137 -10.54 11.46 -10.03
CA ILE A 137 -11.44 12.15 -9.12
C ILE A 137 -11.58 13.62 -9.52
N GLN A 138 -12.81 14.02 -9.78
CA GLN A 138 -13.16 15.43 -9.96
C GLN A 138 -13.41 16.07 -8.60
N LEU A 139 -12.35 16.66 -8.05
CA LEU A 139 -12.47 17.45 -6.82
C LEU A 139 -13.12 18.79 -7.16
N ARG A 140 -14.25 19.13 -6.50
CA ARG A 140 -14.97 20.38 -6.78
C ARG A 140 -14.27 21.61 -6.21
N ASP A 141 -13.80 21.48 -4.98
CA ASP A 141 -13.14 22.57 -4.25
C ASP A 141 -12.01 22.01 -3.37
N PRO A 142 -10.73 22.36 -3.67
CA PRO A 142 -9.60 21.94 -2.86
C PRO A 142 -9.60 22.51 -1.43
N SER A 143 -10.36 23.59 -1.19
CA SER A 143 -10.49 24.25 0.12
C SER A 143 -11.53 23.58 1.02
N GLN A 144 -12.41 22.71 0.46
CA GLN A 144 -13.40 22.01 1.28
C GLN A 144 -12.74 21.10 2.31
N SER A 145 -13.43 20.91 3.45
CA SER A 145 -12.99 19.96 4.49
C SER A 145 -12.91 18.55 3.91
N ILE A 146 -11.80 17.82 4.17
CA ILE A 146 -11.63 16.44 3.66
C ILE A 146 -12.67 15.49 4.27
N GLY A 147 -13.21 15.82 5.44
CA GLY A 147 -14.29 15.08 6.08
C GLY A 147 -15.60 15.06 5.26
N THR A 148 -15.80 16.00 4.32
CA THR A 148 -16.98 16.03 3.44
C THR A 148 -16.87 15.08 2.25
N LEU A 149 -15.69 14.53 1.99
CA LEU A 149 -15.45 13.53 0.95
C LEU A 149 -15.97 12.16 1.39
N SER A 150 -16.42 11.37 0.42
CA SER A 150 -16.72 9.95 0.64
C SER A 150 -15.48 9.16 1.07
N GLY A 151 -15.67 7.98 1.65
CA GLY A 151 -14.56 7.12 2.05
C GLY A 151 -13.61 6.78 0.90
N GLY A 152 -14.16 6.46 -0.28
CA GLY A 152 -13.37 6.17 -1.48
C GLY A 152 -12.58 7.38 -2.01
N GLU A 153 -13.16 8.58 -1.96
CA GLU A 153 -12.46 9.81 -2.34
C GLU A 153 -11.31 10.10 -1.36
N ARG A 154 -11.54 9.97 -0.05
CA ARG A 154 -10.47 10.13 0.96
C ARG A 154 -9.35 9.12 0.73
N GLN A 155 -9.68 7.87 0.44
CA GLN A 155 -8.70 6.82 0.10
C GLN A 155 -7.87 7.23 -1.11
N THR A 156 -8.51 7.71 -2.18
CA THR A 156 -7.81 8.14 -3.39
C THR A 156 -6.93 9.37 -3.15
N VAL A 157 -7.34 10.33 -2.31
CA VAL A 157 -6.48 11.46 -1.90
C VAL A 157 -5.21 10.95 -1.21
N ALA A 158 -5.34 9.99 -0.29
CA ALA A 158 -4.17 9.40 0.41
C ALA A 158 -3.23 8.66 -0.56
N ILE A 159 -3.78 7.89 -1.50
CA ILE A 159 -3.03 7.20 -2.56
C ILE A 159 -2.33 8.22 -3.47
N ALA A 160 -3.06 9.22 -3.96
CA ALA A 160 -2.52 10.27 -4.84
C ALA A 160 -1.38 11.02 -4.17
N ARG A 161 -1.54 11.36 -2.88
CA ARG A 161 -0.49 11.99 -2.07
C ARG A 161 0.77 11.14 -2.01
N ALA A 162 0.65 9.85 -1.70
CA ALA A 162 1.79 8.94 -1.61
C ALA A 162 2.56 8.86 -2.95
N VAL A 163 1.84 8.69 -4.06
CA VAL A 163 2.43 8.61 -5.41
C VAL A 163 3.07 9.95 -5.83
N PHE A 164 2.39 11.08 -5.59
CA PHE A 164 2.90 12.42 -5.91
C PHE A 164 4.23 12.71 -5.20
N PHE A 165 4.38 12.27 -3.96
CA PHE A 165 5.61 12.46 -3.19
C PHE A 165 6.68 11.39 -3.43
N GLY A 166 6.55 10.60 -4.50
CA GLY A 166 7.62 9.76 -5.04
C GLY A 166 7.61 8.30 -4.57
N ALA A 167 6.47 7.77 -4.14
CA ALA A 167 6.36 6.35 -3.86
C ALA A 167 6.70 5.53 -5.10
N LYS A 168 7.63 4.60 -4.96
CA LYS A 168 7.95 3.53 -5.92
C LYS A 168 7.25 2.23 -5.54
N ILE A 169 7.05 2.03 -4.24
CA ILE A 169 6.32 0.93 -3.65
C ILE A 169 5.23 1.53 -2.76
N LEU A 170 3.99 1.20 -3.06
CA LEU A 170 2.82 1.66 -2.32
C LEU A 170 2.19 0.50 -1.57
N ILE A 171 2.22 0.54 -0.25
CA ILE A 171 1.57 -0.43 0.62
C ILE A 171 0.17 0.11 0.96
N LEU A 172 -0.86 -0.69 0.69
CA LEU A 172 -2.26 -0.38 0.96
C LEU A 172 -2.82 -1.38 1.98
N ASP A 173 -3.06 -0.91 3.19
CA ASP A 173 -3.59 -1.75 4.27
C ASP A 173 -5.12 -1.67 4.31
N GLU A 174 -5.79 -2.73 3.87
CA GLU A 174 -7.25 -2.87 3.80
C GLU A 174 -7.95 -1.68 3.10
N PRO A 175 -7.50 -1.23 1.92
CA PRO A 175 -7.92 0.05 1.34
C PRO A 175 -9.38 0.08 0.91
N THR A 176 -10.04 -1.06 0.84
CA THR A 176 -11.44 -1.22 0.44
C THR A 176 -12.35 -1.66 1.58
N SER A 177 -11.82 -1.80 2.80
CA SER A 177 -12.62 -2.12 3.98
C SER A 177 -13.60 -0.99 4.28
N ALA A 178 -14.81 -1.34 4.69
CA ALA A 178 -15.89 -0.40 5.02
C ALA A 178 -16.32 0.56 3.87
N LEU A 179 -16.01 0.23 2.62
CA LEU A 179 -16.45 0.97 1.44
C LEU A 179 -17.63 0.27 0.76
N GLY A 180 -18.58 1.07 0.25
CA GLY A 180 -19.65 0.56 -0.62
C GLY A 180 -19.10 0.12 -2.00
N VAL A 181 -19.87 -0.66 -2.74
CA VAL A 181 -19.47 -1.27 -4.02
C VAL A 181 -18.92 -0.24 -5.02
N TYR A 182 -19.60 0.90 -5.19
CA TYR A 182 -19.17 1.97 -6.09
C TYR A 182 -17.83 2.59 -5.65
N GLN A 183 -17.67 2.87 -4.36
CA GLN A 183 -16.45 3.44 -3.80
C GLN A 183 -15.27 2.47 -3.94
N THR A 184 -15.49 1.19 -3.67
CA THR A 184 -14.51 0.12 -3.88
C THR A 184 -14.03 0.08 -5.33
N SER A 185 -14.97 0.07 -6.29
CA SER A 185 -14.61 0.07 -7.72
C SER A 185 -13.71 1.27 -8.08
N ASN A 186 -13.99 2.46 -7.55
CA ASN A 186 -13.15 3.65 -7.81
C ASN A 186 -11.75 3.53 -7.20
N VAL A 187 -11.62 2.97 -5.99
CA VAL A 187 -10.32 2.72 -5.36
C VAL A 187 -9.52 1.69 -6.17
N LEU A 188 -10.14 0.58 -6.60
CA LEU A 188 -9.47 -0.43 -7.43
C LEU A 188 -8.98 0.16 -8.76
N LYS A 189 -9.79 0.98 -9.44
CA LYS A 189 -9.36 1.70 -10.65
C LYS A 189 -8.20 2.68 -10.38
N THR A 190 -8.18 3.30 -9.20
CA THR A 190 -7.05 4.16 -8.80
C THR A 190 -5.76 3.34 -8.66
N ILE A 191 -5.85 2.13 -8.10
CA ILE A 191 -4.72 1.20 -7.99
C ILE A 191 -4.18 0.82 -9.39
N GLU A 192 -5.05 0.51 -10.34
CA GLU A 192 -4.64 0.23 -11.73
C GLU A 192 -3.87 1.41 -12.34
N ARG A 193 -4.39 2.65 -12.21
CA ARG A 193 -3.69 3.85 -12.72
C ARG A 193 -2.33 4.08 -12.05
N VAL A 194 -2.19 3.74 -10.78
CA VAL A 194 -0.92 3.82 -10.06
C VAL A 194 0.09 2.81 -10.61
N ARG A 195 -0.37 1.59 -10.90
CA ARG A 195 0.47 0.53 -11.51
C ARG A 195 0.92 0.90 -12.92
N GLU A 196 0.04 1.49 -13.74
CA GLU A 196 0.37 1.98 -15.09
C GLU A 196 1.49 3.03 -15.07
N LYS A 197 1.66 3.77 -13.97
CA LYS A 197 2.78 4.69 -13.75
C LYS A 197 4.08 3.97 -13.31
N GLY A 198 4.08 2.64 -13.23
CA GLY A 198 5.24 1.85 -12.82
C GLY A 198 5.40 1.70 -11.30
N VAL A 199 4.47 2.19 -10.49
CA VAL A 199 4.52 2.02 -9.04
C VAL A 199 4.11 0.59 -8.68
N ALA A 200 4.94 -0.09 -7.89
CA ALA A 200 4.59 -1.39 -7.32
C ALA A 200 3.57 -1.22 -6.20
N VAL A 201 2.57 -2.09 -6.14
CA VAL A 201 1.51 -2.04 -5.12
C VAL A 201 1.51 -3.32 -4.30
N ILE A 202 1.60 -3.19 -2.98
CA ILE A 202 1.32 -4.28 -2.04
C ILE A 202 -0.09 -4.05 -1.50
N PHE A 203 -1.04 -4.85 -1.98
CA PHE A 203 -2.44 -4.76 -1.63
C PHE A 203 -2.76 -5.77 -0.53
N ILE A 204 -3.04 -5.29 0.67
CA ILE A 204 -3.36 -6.16 1.80
C ILE A 204 -4.87 -6.18 2.00
N SER A 205 -5.44 -7.39 2.01
CA SER A 205 -6.87 -7.55 2.23
C SER A 205 -7.21 -8.94 2.77
N HIS A 206 -8.36 -9.03 3.40
CA HIS A 206 -9.05 -10.30 3.67
C HIS A 206 -10.15 -10.59 2.64
N ASN A 207 -10.36 -9.70 1.66
CA ASN A 207 -11.39 -9.86 0.62
C ASN A 207 -10.77 -10.39 -0.68
N VAL A 208 -11.02 -11.67 -0.96
CA VAL A 208 -10.51 -12.36 -2.15
C VAL A 208 -11.00 -11.74 -3.46
N SER A 209 -12.28 -11.31 -3.53
CA SER A 209 -12.82 -10.70 -4.75
C SER A 209 -12.11 -9.40 -5.12
N HIS A 210 -11.82 -8.55 -4.13
CA HIS A 210 -11.09 -7.31 -4.36
C HIS A 210 -9.65 -7.56 -4.79
N ALA A 211 -9.00 -8.57 -4.17
CA ALA A 211 -7.64 -8.95 -4.53
C ALA A 211 -7.57 -9.48 -5.96
N LEU A 212 -8.47 -10.39 -6.35
CA LEU A 212 -8.53 -10.93 -7.73
C LEU A 212 -8.81 -9.86 -8.79
N ALA A 213 -9.47 -8.77 -8.42
CA ALA A 213 -9.78 -7.69 -9.36
C ALA A 213 -8.54 -6.88 -9.77
N VAL A 214 -7.47 -6.83 -8.94
CA VAL A 214 -6.31 -5.96 -9.18
C VAL A 214 -4.96 -6.68 -9.10
N GLY A 215 -4.93 -7.90 -8.54
CA GLY A 215 -3.69 -8.62 -8.23
C GLY A 215 -3.08 -9.34 -9.42
N ASP A 216 -1.76 -9.25 -9.56
CA ASP A 216 -0.97 -10.09 -10.46
C ASP A 216 -0.41 -11.32 -9.72
N LYS A 217 -0.20 -11.18 -8.41
CA LYS A 217 0.39 -12.20 -7.56
C LYS A 217 -0.29 -12.19 -6.19
N PHE A 218 -0.49 -13.36 -5.63
CA PHE A 218 -1.20 -13.56 -4.37
C PHE A 218 -0.33 -14.39 -3.43
N THR A 219 -0.04 -13.86 -2.26
CA THR A 219 0.57 -14.61 -1.16
C THR A 219 -0.42 -14.71 -0.01
N VAL A 220 -0.69 -15.91 0.45
CA VAL A 220 -1.60 -16.15 1.58
C VAL A 220 -0.77 -16.40 2.83
N LEU A 221 -1.02 -15.60 3.86
CA LEU A 221 -0.44 -15.76 5.20
C LEU A 221 -1.43 -16.43 6.14
N SER A 222 -0.91 -17.29 6.99
CA SER A 222 -1.63 -17.87 8.13
C SER A 222 -0.67 -18.07 9.30
N ARG A 223 -1.04 -17.56 10.48
CA ARG A 223 -0.28 -17.74 11.74
C ARG A 223 1.22 -17.42 11.64
N GLY A 224 1.54 -16.39 10.84
CA GLY A 224 2.91 -15.92 10.63
C GLY A 224 3.69 -16.68 9.56
N GLU A 225 3.08 -17.62 8.86
CA GLU A 225 3.70 -18.44 7.81
C GLU A 225 3.05 -18.17 6.45
N THR A 226 3.80 -18.40 5.37
CA THR A 226 3.26 -18.37 4.00
C THR A 226 2.68 -19.74 3.67
N LEU A 227 1.36 -19.81 3.42
CA LEU A 227 0.70 -21.03 2.93
C LEU A 227 0.98 -21.29 1.45
N GLY A 228 1.25 -20.24 0.69
CA GLY A 228 1.60 -20.36 -0.71
C GLY A 228 1.54 -19.01 -1.43
N THR A 229 2.14 -19.01 -2.63
CA THR A 229 2.12 -17.86 -3.56
C THR A 229 1.72 -18.38 -4.94
N ALA A 230 0.78 -17.67 -5.60
CA ALA A 230 0.31 -17.97 -6.95
C ALA A 230 0.24 -16.70 -7.79
N LYS A 231 0.29 -16.83 -9.12
CA LYS A 231 0.06 -15.73 -10.06
C LYS A 231 -1.41 -15.67 -10.47
N ALA A 232 -1.81 -14.52 -11.00
CA ALA A 232 -3.12 -14.36 -11.60
C ALA A 232 -3.33 -15.41 -12.73
N GLY A 233 -4.50 -16.07 -12.72
CA GLY A 233 -4.82 -17.15 -13.62
C GLY A 233 -4.33 -18.54 -13.20
N GLU A 234 -3.46 -18.66 -12.19
CA GLU A 234 -3.02 -19.94 -11.61
C GLU A 234 -3.89 -20.40 -10.45
N ILE A 235 -4.71 -19.52 -9.88
CA ILE A 235 -5.53 -19.76 -8.71
C ILE A 235 -6.89 -19.06 -8.85
N ASP A 236 -7.94 -19.70 -8.40
CA ASP A 236 -9.29 -19.15 -8.44
C ASP A 236 -9.78 -18.63 -7.07
N PHE A 237 -11.01 -18.08 -7.06
CA PHE A 237 -11.64 -17.55 -5.86
C PHE A 237 -11.80 -18.60 -4.75
N GLN A 238 -12.24 -19.82 -5.12
CA GLN A 238 -12.53 -20.86 -4.14
C GLN A 238 -11.25 -21.39 -3.51
N GLU A 239 -10.19 -21.51 -4.30
CA GLU A 239 -8.87 -21.95 -3.85
C GLU A 239 -8.25 -20.92 -2.89
N LEU A 240 -8.24 -19.62 -3.26
CA LEU A 240 -7.74 -18.56 -2.38
C LEU A 240 -8.53 -18.49 -1.07
N GLN A 241 -9.86 -18.60 -1.14
CA GLN A 241 -10.71 -18.59 0.05
C GLN A 241 -10.47 -19.80 0.95
N ALA A 242 -10.26 -21.00 0.36
CA ALA A 242 -9.94 -22.21 1.09
C ALA A 242 -8.57 -22.11 1.79
N MET A 243 -7.57 -21.50 1.14
CA MET A 243 -6.27 -21.24 1.75
C MET A 243 -6.38 -20.26 2.92
N MET A 244 -7.10 -19.16 2.76
CA MET A 244 -7.28 -18.17 3.82
C MET A 244 -8.00 -18.74 5.05
N SER A 245 -8.95 -19.67 4.85
CA SER A 245 -9.63 -20.36 5.95
C SER A 245 -8.78 -21.46 6.62
N GLY A 246 -7.52 -21.65 6.19
CA GLY A 246 -6.62 -22.66 6.74
C GLY A 246 -6.94 -24.09 6.32
N ASN A 247 -7.83 -24.28 5.35
CA ASN A 247 -8.30 -25.62 4.94
C ASN A 247 -7.43 -26.29 3.86
N LYS A 248 -6.54 -25.53 3.19
CA LYS A 248 -5.66 -26.06 2.12
C LYS A 248 -4.36 -25.27 1.99
N GLU A 249 -3.28 -25.97 1.73
CA GLU A 249 -2.01 -25.42 1.25
C GLU A 249 -1.92 -25.55 -0.28
N LEU A 250 -1.22 -24.65 -0.95
CA LEU A 250 -1.05 -24.66 -2.42
C LEU A 250 -0.42 -25.95 -2.95
N SER A 251 0.41 -26.60 -2.14
CA SER A 251 1.03 -27.89 -2.45
C SER A 251 0.02 -29.03 -2.64
N VAL A 252 -1.18 -28.90 -2.07
CA VAL A 252 -2.25 -29.90 -2.16
C VAL A 252 -3.11 -29.70 -3.41
N LEU A 253 -3.09 -28.50 -4.01
CA LEU A 253 -3.90 -28.16 -5.18
C LEU A 253 -3.24 -28.58 -6.51
N LYS A 254 -1.94 -28.91 -6.51
CA LYS A 254 -1.18 -29.31 -7.72
C LYS A 254 -1.15 -30.84 -7.94
N LYS A 255 -2.18 -31.58 -7.52
CA LYS A 255 -2.33 -33.01 -7.83
C LYS A 255 -3.45 -33.27 -8.83
#